data_b45b1b9dce53b57336bfd5fc27543d59
#
_entry.id   b45b1b9dce53b57336bfd5fc27543d59
#
_cell.length_a   1.000
_cell.length_b   1.000
_cell.length_c   1.000
_cell.angle_alpha   90.00
_cell.angle_beta   90.00
_cell.angle_gamma   90.00
#
_symmetry.space_group_name_H-M   'P 1'
#
loop_
_entity.id
_entity.type
_entity.pdbx_description
1 polymer ?
#
loop_
_entity_poly.entity_id
_entity_poly.type
_entity_poly.pdbx_seq_one_letter_code
_entity_poly.pdbx_strand_id
1 'polypeptide(L)'
;MGFFFGKSENEKRFQEILTSLNLGLENRLSQKVGLLSGGQRQAVTLVMATLNKPKLLLLDEHTAALDPKTAKKVLDLTEKIVNNEKITTLMITHNMRDALKYGNRLIMLSDGKIIVDVSGVEKSKLTIEDLLQKFETSGAEISDKLLF
;
A
#
# COMPACT_ATOMS: atom_id res chain seq x y z
N MET A 1 -28.29 33.64 13.16
CA MET A 1 -28.43 33.22 11.75
C MET A 1 -27.14 32.51 11.37
N GLY A 2 -27.09 31.17 11.56
CA GLY A 2 -25.88 30.39 11.33
C GLY A 2 -25.76 30.04 9.85
N PHE A 3 -24.71 30.49 9.20
CA PHE A 3 -24.35 30.04 7.86
C PHE A 3 -23.85 28.60 7.96
N PHE A 4 -24.68 27.64 7.56
CA PHE A 4 -24.24 26.28 7.26
C PHE A 4 -23.43 26.35 5.96
N PHE A 5 -22.12 26.45 6.05
CA PHE A 5 -21.25 26.15 4.92
C PHE A 5 -21.39 24.63 4.66
N GLY A 6 -22.03 24.28 3.57
CA GLY A 6 -22.06 22.89 3.10
C GLY A 6 -20.63 22.39 2.96
N LYS A 7 -20.37 21.16 3.41
CA LYS A 7 -19.05 20.51 3.22
C LYS A 7 -18.65 20.64 1.75
N SER A 8 -17.39 21.04 1.51
CA SER A 8 -16.86 21.11 0.15
C SER A 8 -16.95 19.72 -0.51
N GLU A 9 -17.03 19.67 -1.82
CA GLU A 9 -17.09 18.41 -2.58
C GLU A 9 -15.92 17.49 -2.22
N ASN A 10 -14.75 18.06 -1.97
CA ASN A 10 -13.56 17.35 -1.49
C ASN A 10 -13.75 16.77 -0.08
N GLU A 11 -14.43 17.47 0.82
CA GLU A 11 -14.72 16.95 2.16
C GLU A 11 -15.68 15.76 2.13
N LYS A 12 -16.69 15.82 1.28
CA LYS A 12 -17.63 14.70 1.08
C LYS A 12 -16.91 13.48 0.51
N ARG A 13 -16.13 13.68 -0.54
CA ARG A 13 -15.33 12.61 -1.16
C ARG A 13 -14.35 12.00 -0.15
N PHE A 14 -13.66 12.82 0.63
CA PHE A 14 -12.75 12.36 1.67
C PHE A 14 -13.48 11.52 2.73
N GLN A 15 -14.64 11.99 3.20
CA GLN A 15 -15.45 11.28 4.17
C GLN A 15 -15.97 9.95 3.63
N GLU A 16 -16.42 9.88 2.38
CA GLU A 16 -16.86 8.65 1.71
C GLU A 16 -15.72 7.64 1.62
N ILE A 17 -14.52 8.08 1.23
CA ILE A 17 -13.33 7.23 1.20
C ILE A 17 -13.03 6.71 2.61
N LEU A 18 -12.97 7.57 3.62
CA LEU A 18 -12.71 7.16 5.00
C LEU A 18 -13.75 6.17 5.52
N THR A 19 -15.03 6.37 5.20
CA THR A 19 -16.12 5.43 5.56
C THR A 19 -15.88 4.05 4.94
N SER A 20 -15.43 4.00 3.68
CA SER A 20 -15.18 2.75 2.97
C SER A 20 -14.05 1.91 3.57
N LEU A 21 -13.21 2.50 4.44
CA LEU A 21 -12.09 1.81 5.10
C LEU A 21 -12.51 0.93 6.27
N ASN A 22 -13.69 1.15 6.84
CA ASN A 22 -14.13 0.49 8.07
C ASN A 22 -13.10 0.56 9.21
N LEU A 23 -12.43 1.72 9.35
CA LEU A 23 -11.44 2.00 10.40
C LEU A 23 -11.96 2.97 11.47
N GLY A 24 -13.22 3.40 11.37
CA GLY A 24 -13.85 4.38 12.28
C GLY A 24 -13.29 5.80 12.12
N LEU A 25 -12.64 6.10 10.99
CA LEU A 25 -12.04 7.39 10.70
C LEU A 25 -13.07 8.46 10.32
N GLU A 26 -14.19 8.05 9.75
CA GLU A 26 -15.31 8.93 9.38
C GLU A 26 -15.87 9.72 10.58
N ASN A 27 -15.75 9.15 11.78
CA ASN A 27 -16.20 9.77 13.04
C ASN A 27 -15.09 10.55 13.77
N ARG A 28 -13.89 10.64 13.17
CA ARG A 28 -12.68 11.20 13.80
C ARG A 28 -12.05 12.35 13.03
N LEU A 29 -12.78 12.96 12.10
CA LEU A 29 -12.28 14.02 11.20
C LEU A 29 -11.71 15.24 11.96
N SER A 30 -12.22 15.55 13.15
CA SER A 30 -11.73 16.64 14.01
C SER A 30 -10.63 16.23 14.99
N GLN A 31 -10.25 14.95 15.03
CA GLN A 31 -9.21 14.48 15.95
C GLN A 31 -7.82 14.83 15.42
N LYS A 32 -6.90 15.11 16.36
CA LYS A 32 -5.47 15.26 16.04
C LYS A 32 -4.92 13.93 15.52
N VAL A 33 -4.17 13.96 14.42
CA VAL A 33 -3.57 12.78 13.78
C VAL A 33 -2.71 11.94 14.74
N GLY A 34 -2.07 12.59 15.72
CA GLY A 34 -1.29 11.92 16.76
C GLY A 34 -2.09 10.94 17.64
N LEU A 35 -3.42 11.08 17.72
CA LEU A 35 -4.31 10.18 18.48
C LEU A 35 -4.81 8.98 17.68
N LEU A 36 -4.46 8.90 16.40
CA LEU A 36 -4.80 7.78 15.53
C LEU A 36 -3.84 6.60 15.75
N SER A 37 -4.34 5.37 15.59
CA SER A 37 -3.47 4.20 15.52
C SER A 37 -2.53 4.25 14.32
N GLY A 38 -1.46 3.44 14.32
CA GLY A 38 -0.52 3.37 13.20
C GLY A 38 -1.22 3.13 11.86
N GLY A 39 -2.09 2.12 11.79
CA GLY A 39 -2.86 1.80 10.58
C GLY A 39 -3.84 2.90 10.17
N GLN A 40 -4.48 3.54 11.14
CA GLN A 40 -5.35 4.69 10.84
C GLN A 40 -4.56 5.86 10.24
N ARG A 41 -3.35 6.15 10.77
CA ARG A 41 -2.47 7.18 10.19
C ARG A 41 -2.04 6.84 8.78
N GLN A 42 -1.62 5.59 8.54
CA GLN A 42 -1.24 5.14 7.20
C GLN A 42 -2.40 5.26 6.20
N ALA A 43 -3.60 4.84 6.60
CA ALA A 43 -4.78 4.96 5.76
C ALA A 43 -5.10 6.43 5.41
N VAL A 44 -5.05 7.34 6.40
CA VAL A 44 -5.24 8.77 6.16
C VAL A 44 -4.16 9.33 5.24
N THR A 45 -2.89 8.99 5.46
CA THR A 45 -1.77 9.43 4.61
C THR A 45 -1.95 8.98 3.17
N LEU A 46 -2.33 7.73 2.95
CA LEU A 46 -2.61 7.18 1.63
C LEU A 46 -3.75 7.93 0.93
N VAL A 47 -4.87 8.15 1.63
CA VAL A 47 -6.01 8.90 1.08
C VAL A 47 -5.60 10.32 0.72
N MET A 48 -4.85 11.00 1.59
CA MET A 48 -4.35 12.35 1.31
C MET A 48 -3.42 12.38 0.09
N ALA A 49 -2.51 11.42 -0.03
CA ALA A 49 -1.59 11.31 -1.17
C ALA A 49 -2.30 11.06 -2.50
N THR A 50 -3.47 10.42 -2.46
CA THR A 50 -4.21 10.04 -3.66
C THR A 50 -5.39 10.96 -3.98
N LEU A 51 -5.72 11.91 -3.10
CA LEU A 51 -6.90 12.78 -3.23
C LEU A 51 -6.92 13.56 -4.56
N ASN A 52 -5.77 14.04 -5.01
CA ASN A 52 -5.60 14.82 -6.24
C ASN A 52 -5.13 13.97 -7.44
N LYS A 53 -5.33 12.64 -7.40
CA LYS A 53 -4.95 11.70 -8.46
C LYS A 53 -3.53 11.94 -9.00
N PRO A 54 -2.50 11.62 -8.23
CA PRO A 54 -1.12 11.80 -8.67
C PRO A 54 -0.85 10.95 -9.92
N LYS A 55 0.05 11.41 -10.78
CA LYS A 55 0.51 10.60 -11.93
C LYS A 55 1.34 9.40 -11.53
N LEU A 56 2.04 9.51 -10.40
CA LEU A 56 2.88 8.46 -9.82
C LEU A 56 2.72 8.50 -8.30
N LEU A 57 2.45 7.33 -7.72
CA LEU A 57 2.43 7.10 -6.27
C LEU A 57 3.62 6.23 -5.89
N LEU A 58 4.43 6.70 -4.95
CA LEU A 58 5.56 5.95 -4.40
C LEU A 58 5.22 5.52 -2.97
N LEU A 59 5.28 4.21 -2.71
CA LEU A 59 4.99 3.61 -1.42
C LEU A 59 6.22 2.83 -0.95
N ASP A 60 6.88 3.33 0.08
CA ASP A 60 8.07 2.71 0.65
C ASP A 60 7.73 2.07 1.99
N GLU A 61 7.67 0.74 2.00
CA GLU A 61 7.37 -0.10 3.17
C GLU A 61 6.22 0.42 4.05
N HIS A 62 5.19 1.00 3.44
CA HIS A 62 4.14 1.76 4.12
C HIS A 62 3.29 0.94 5.12
N THR A 63 3.50 -0.37 5.21
CA THR A 63 2.81 -1.26 6.15
C THR A 63 3.74 -1.98 7.12
N ALA A 64 5.05 -1.79 7.03
CA ALA A 64 6.05 -2.56 7.81
C ALA A 64 5.89 -2.43 9.34
N ALA A 65 5.41 -1.28 9.83
CA ALA A 65 5.22 -1.03 11.26
C ALA A 65 3.82 -1.42 11.78
N LEU A 66 3.01 -2.11 10.98
CA LEU A 66 1.64 -2.48 11.32
C LEU A 66 1.55 -3.97 11.68
N ASP A 67 0.58 -4.30 12.56
CA ASP A 67 0.22 -5.70 12.76
C ASP A 67 -0.34 -6.33 11.47
N PRO A 68 -0.23 -7.65 11.27
CA PRO A 68 -0.57 -8.30 10.01
C PRO A 68 -2.01 -8.06 9.54
N LYS A 69 -2.97 -7.98 10.48
CA LYS A 69 -4.38 -7.75 10.16
C LYS A 69 -4.61 -6.32 9.66
N THR A 70 -3.96 -5.36 10.27
CA THR A 70 -4.04 -3.95 9.90
C THR A 70 -3.26 -3.69 8.61
N ALA A 71 -2.07 -4.27 8.46
CA ALA A 71 -1.28 -4.19 7.22
C ALA A 71 -2.08 -4.68 6.01
N LYS A 72 -2.73 -5.84 6.13
CA LYS A 72 -3.61 -6.37 5.08
C LYS A 72 -4.72 -5.39 4.69
N LYS A 73 -5.40 -4.78 5.66
CA LYS A 73 -6.45 -3.78 5.38
C LYS A 73 -5.92 -2.57 4.62
N VAL A 74 -4.73 -2.07 4.99
CA VAL A 74 -4.10 -0.93 4.32
C VAL A 74 -3.68 -1.30 2.91
N LEU A 75 -3.13 -2.49 2.68
CA LEU A 75 -2.75 -2.99 1.35
C LEU A 75 -3.98 -3.20 0.45
N ASP A 76 -5.04 -3.83 0.94
CA ASP A 76 -6.29 -4.02 0.20
C ASP A 76 -6.93 -2.66 -0.16
N LEU A 77 -6.82 -1.67 0.72
CA LEU A 77 -7.22 -0.30 0.45
C LEU A 77 -6.36 0.34 -0.64
N THR A 78 -5.02 0.20 -0.54
CA THR A 78 -4.07 0.72 -1.53
C THR A 78 -4.44 0.19 -2.92
N GLU A 79 -4.63 -1.12 -3.04
CA GLU A 79 -5.02 -1.77 -4.28
C GLU A 79 -6.34 -1.20 -4.83
N LYS A 80 -7.35 -1.05 -3.96
CA LYS A 80 -8.65 -0.49 -4.35
C LYS A 80 -8.52 0.94 -4.89
N ILE A 81 -7.79 1.81 -4.19
CA ILE A 81 -7.59 3.21 -4.62
C ILE A 81 -6.83 3.27 -5.94
N VAL A 82 -5.70 2.54 -6.02
CA VAL A 82 -4.82 2.52 -7.20
C VAL A 82 -5.58 2.05 -8.44
N ASN A 83 -6.38 0.98 -8.33
CA ASN A 83 -7.14 0.42 -9.44
C ASN A 83 -8.31 1.34 -9.85
N ASN A 84 -9.06 1.88 -8.90
CA ASN A 84 -10.21 2.75 -9.19
C ASN A 84 -9.77 4.05 -9.85
N GLU A 85 -8.69 4.65 -9.36
CA GLU A 85 -8.19 5.93 -9.84
C GLU A 85 -7.16 5.77 -10.98
N LYS A 86 -6.78 4.52 -11.32
CA LYS A 86 -5.79 4.17 -12.36
C LYS A 86 -4.45 4.87 -12.15
N ILE A 87 -3.95 4.89 -10.91
CA ILE A 87 -2.71 5.55 -10.54
C ILE A 87 -1.52 4.63 -10.82
N THR A 88 -0.54 5.11 -11.57
CA THR A 88 0.74 4.40 -11.68
C THR A 88 1.41 4.37 -10.31
N THR A 89 1.74 3.16 -9.82
CA THR A 89 2.23 3.00 -8.45
C THR A 89 3.49 2.15 -8.42
N LEU A 90 4.50 2.60 -7.70
CA LEU A 90 5.67 1.82 -7.33
C LEU A 90 5.60 1.56 -5.83
N MET A 91 5.48 0.29 -5.45
CA MET A 91 5.44 -0.16 -4.06
C MET A 91 6.71 -0.94 -3.73
N ILE A 92 7.40 -0.53 -2.68
CA ILE A 92 8.56 -1.23 -2.12
C ILE A 92 8.07 -2.02 -0.90
N THR A 93 8.43 -3.29 -0.85
CA THR A 93 8.15 -4.18 0.28
C THR A 93 9.25 -5.22 0.41
N HIS A 94 9.56 -5.61 1.63
CA HIS A 94 10.42 -6.77 1.91
C HIS A 94 9.61 -8.07 2.05
N ASN A 95 8.28 -8.01 2.04
CA ASN A 95 7.42 -9.19 2.15
C ASN A 95 7.15 -9.79 0.77
N MET A 96 7.68 -10.99 0.50
CA MET A 96 7.54 -11.68 -0.79
C MET A 96 6.08 -12.02 -1.12
N ARG A 97 5.23 -12.33 -0.13
CA ARG A 97 3.81 -12.62 -0.35
C ARG A 97 3.08 -11.40 -0.88
N ASP A 98 3.37 -10.22 -0.31
CA ASP A 98 2.79 -8.97 -0.76
C ASP A 98 3.30 -8.60 -2.16
N ALA A 99 4.59 -8.78 -2.43
CA ALA A 99 5.18 -8.55 -3.75
C ALA A 99 4.55 -9.44 -4.85
N LEU A 100 4.28 -10.71 -4.55
CA LEU A 100 3.58 -11.61 -5.46
C LEU A 100 2.11 -11.25 -5.65
N LYS A 101 1.43 -10.85 -4.57
CA LYS A 101 -0.01 -10.60 -4.58
C LYS A 101 -0.38 -9.28 -5.27
N TYR A 102 0.31 -8.18 -4.93
CA TYR A 102 -0.08 -6.84 -5.37
C TYR A 102 0.68 -6.40 -6.63
N GLY A 103 0.04 -5.54 -7.42
CA GLY A 103 0.60 -4.99 -8.65
C GLY A 103 0.69 -5.99 -9.82
N ASN A 104 0.98 -5.48 -11.01
CA ASN A 104 1.03 -6.26 -12.26
C ASN A 104 2.45 -6.57 -12.75
N ARG A 105 3.48 -5.99 -12.12
CA ARG A 105 4.90 -6.23 -12.39
C ARG A 105 5.63 -6.40 -11.06
N LEU A 106 6.59 -7.30 -11.01
CA LEU A 106 7.44 -7.55 -9.86
C LEU A 106 8.90 -7.37 -10.28
N ILE A 107 9.60 -6.52 -9.53
CA ILE A 107 11.03 -6.30 -9.68
C ILE A 107 11.68 -6.67 -8.36
N MET A 108 12.68 -7.53 -8.38
CA MET A 108 13.45 -7.91 -7.21
C MET A 108 14.88 -7.44 -7.36
N LEU A 109 15.38 -6.78 -6.32
CA LEU A 109 16.72 -6.21 -6.26
C LEU A 109 17.57 -6.96 -5.25
N SER A 110 18.81 -7.23 -5.60
CA SER A 110 19.85 -7.72 -4.70
C SER A 110 21.18 -7.05 -5.05
N ASP A 111 21.88 -6.53 -4.06
CA ASP A 111 23.18 -5.85 -4.21
C ASP A 111 23.20 -4.78 -5.31
N GLY A 112 22.11 -3.99 -5.40
CA GLY A 112 21.96 -2.94 -6.40
C GLY A 112 21.69 -3.43 -7.83
N LYS A 113 21.45 -4.73 -8.03
CA LYS A 113 21.14 -5.32 -9.34
C LYS A 113 19.72 -5.87 -9.35
N ILE A 114 19.08 -5.78 -10.51
CA ILE A 114 17.79 -6.45 -10.75
C ILE A 114 18.06 -7.93 -11.00
N ILE A 115 17.50 -8.79 -10.14
CA ILE A 115 17.61 -10.25 -10.23
C ILE A 115 16.31 -10.91 -10.74
N VAL A 116 15.18 -10.21 -10.61
CA VAL A 116 13.87 -10.60 -11.17
C VAL A 116 13.20 -9.38 -11.76
N ASP A 117 12.64 -9.51 -12.95
CA ASP A 117 11.77 -8.51 -13.57
C ASP A 117 10.73 -9.23 -14.41
N VAL A 118 9.53 -9.37 -13.88
CA VAL A 118 8.43 -10.15 -14.47
C VAL A 118 7.11 -9.40 -14.39
N SER A 119 6.22 -9.67 -15.34
CA SER A 119 4.91 -9.02 -15.40
C SER A 119 3.80 -9.96 -15.91
N GLY A 120 2.54 -9.55 -15.70
CA GLY A 120 1.37 -10.24 -16.25
C GLY A 120 1.31 -11.72 -15.91
N VAL A 121 1.17 -12.58 -16.93
CA VAL A 121 1.02 -14.03 -16.77
C VAL A 121 2.26 -14.67 -16.16
N GLU A 122 3.45 -14.17 -16.46
CA GLU A 122 4.68 -14.69 -15.88
C GLU A 122 4.71 -14.44 -14.36
N LYS A 123 4.39 -13.21 -13.92
CA LYS A 123 4.26 -12.89 -12.50
C LYS A 123 3.24 -13.79 -11.80
N SER A 124 2.08 -14.02 -12.42
CA SER A 124 0.99 -14.80 -11.79
C SER A 124 1.31 -16.27 -11.55
N LYS A 125 2.36 -16.80 -12.17
CA LYS A 125 2.83 -18.18 -12.00
C LYS A 125 3.93 -18.32 -10.96
N LEU A 126 4.55 -17.21 -10.53
CA LEU A 126 5.63 -17.24 -9.55
C LEU A 126 5.14 -17.65 -8.18
N THR A 127 5.95 -18.44 -7.50
CA THR A 127 5.79 -18.84 -6.10
C THR A 127 6.83 -18.15 -5.22
N ILE A 128 6.67 -18.27 -3.90
CA ILE A 128 7.67 -17.79 -2.94
C ILE A 128 8.97 -18.58 -3.12
N GLU A 129 8.87 -19.88 -3.36
CA GLU A 129 10.00 -20.78 -3.59
C GLU A 129 10.83 -20.34 -4.81
N ASP A 130 10.17 -19.94 -5.89
CA ASP A 130 10.86 -19.42 -7.09
C ASP A 130 11.64 -18.13 -6.78
N LEU A 131 11.05 -17.23 -5.98
CA LEU A 131 11.73 -16.01 -5.56
C LEU A 131 12.91 -16.28 -4.65
N LEU A 132 12.77 -17.19 -3.69
CA LEU A 132 13.85 -17.60 -2.79
C LEU A 132 15.01 -18.23 -3.56
N GLN A 133 14.73 -19.13 -4.49
CA GLN A 133 15.75 -19.75 -5.33
C GLN A 133 16.52 -18.72 -6.16
N LYS A 134 15.83 -17.74 -6.73
CA LYS A 134 16.47 -16.65 -7.48
C LYS A 134 17.33 -15.77 -6.57
N PHE A 135 16.90 -15.55 -5.34
CA PHE A 135 17.64 -14.77 -4.36
C PHE A 135 18.93 -15.51 -3.93
N GLU A 136 18.84 -16.80 -3.58
CA GLU A 136 19.99 -17.64 -3.22
C GLU A 136 21.03 -17.71 -4.36
N THR A 137 20.57 -17.93 -5.60
CA THR A 137 21.49 -17.99 -6.75
C THR A 137 22.15 -16.65 -7.08
N SER A 138 21.63 -15.54 -6.56
CA SER A 138 22.26 -14.22 -6.70
C SER A 138 23.45 -13.99 -5.73
N GLY A 139 23.67 -14.92 -4.79
CA GLY A 139 24.73 -14.84 -3.77
C GLY A 139 24.38 -13.95 -2.56
N ALA A 140 23.12 -13.57 -2.43
CA ALA A 140 22.63 -12.76 -1.30
C ALA A 140 22.26 -13.66 -0.10
N GLU A 141 22.51 -13.18 1.12
CA GLU A 141 22.08 -13.88 2.33
C GLU A 141 20.57 -13.66 2.58
N ILE A 142 19.84 -14.75 2.81
CA ILE A 142 18.42 -14.71 3.16
C ILE A 142 18.29 -14.29 4.62
N SER A 143 17.61 -13.18 4.88
CA SER A 143 17.21 -12.83 6.24
C SER A 143 15.78 -13.34 6.51
N ASP A 144 15.52 -13.78 7.76
CA ASP A 144 14.20 -14.26 8.19
C ASP A 144 13.06 -13.25 7.95
N LYS A 145 13.40 -11.95 7.82
CA LYS A 145 12.44 -10.88 7.54
C LYS A 145 11.79 -10.95 6.15
N LEU A 146 12.36 -11.71 5.21
CA LEU A 146 11.81 -11.84 3.84
C LEU A 146 10.59 -12.78 3.78
N LEU A 147 10.36 -13.58 4.82
CA LEU A 147 9.34 -14.64 4.84
C LEU A 147 8.07 -14.24 5.63
N PHE A 148 8.13 -13.20 6.46
CA PHE A 148 7.03 -12.83 7.39
C PHE A 148 6.53 -11.41 7.21
#